data_7033e7e308996a6d4f9a039f4106cc4f
#
_entry.id   7033e7e308996a6d4f9a039f4106cc4f
#
_cell.length_a   1.000
_cell.length_b   1.000
_cell.length_c   1.000
_cell.angle_alpha   90.00
_cell.angle_beta   90.00
_cell.angle_gamma   90.00
#
_symmetry.space_group_name_H-M   'P 1'
#
loop_
_entity.id
_entity.type
_entity.pdbx_description
1 polymer ?
#
loop_
_entity_poly.entity_id
_entity_poly.type
_entity_poly.pdbx_seq_one_letter_code
_entity_poly.pdbx_strand_id
1 'polypeptide(L)'
;LHKKYTHMIQFIVTIGATALIAVSTKEIVRLQRPSQGIITEIGYSFASAHAMIAIVFFTLILYSYKNHFKSAWIRTCFNAICVSLVLIIGCSRIYLGVHYATDVLAGFLIGIIIASISILMYEKHLRNMIQ
;
A
#
# COMPACT_ATOMS: atom_id res chain seq x y z
N LEU A 1 -24.88 1.46 9.73
CA LEU A 1 -24.61 2.34 8.57
C LEU A 1 -23.36 3.19 8.82
N HIS A 2 -23.22 3.91 9.92
CA HIS A 2 -22.10 4.81 10.22
C HIS A 2 -20.71 4.14 10.10
N LYS A 3 -20.51 2.98 10.71
CA LYS A 3 -19.22 2.24 10.65
C LYS A 3 -18.76 1.92 9.22
N LYS A 4 -19.70 1.62 8.32
CA LYS A 4 -19.39 1.28 6.93
C LYS A 4 -18.88 2.49 6.16
N TYR A 5 -19.53 3.65 6.34
CA TYR A 5 -19.08 4.90 5.70
C TYR A 5 -17.73 5.37 6.25
N THR A 6 -17.51 5.30 7.56
CA THR A 6 -16.22 5.66 8.17
C THR A 6 -15.07 4.80 7.61
N HIS A 7 -15.34 3.50 7.40
CA HIS A 7 -14.34 2.59 6.81
C HIS A 7 -14.02 2.94 5.36
N MET A 8 -15.02 3.29 4.56
CA MET A 8 -14.82 3.72 3.17
C MET A 8 -14.03 5.03 3.10
N ILE A 9 -14.38 6.00 3.94
CA ILE A 9 -13.66 7.28 4.01
C ILE A 9 -12.20 7.06 4.40
N GLN A 10 -11.94 6.25 5.44
CA GLN A 10 -10.58 5.88 5.83
C GLN A 10 -9.80 5.31 4.63
N PHE A 11 -10.39 4.38 3.91
CA PHE A 11 -9.75 3.73 2.77
C PHE A 11 -9.36 4.75 1.70
N ILE A 12 -10.30 5.60 1.29
CA ILE A 12 -10.08 6.63 0.25
C ILE A 12 -9.01 7.63 0.70
N VAL A 13 -9.13 8.14 1.93
CA VAL A 13 -8.18 9.12 2.49
C VAL A 13 -6.78 8.52 2.59
N THR A 14 -6.65 7.27 3.04
CA THR A 14 -5.34 6.62 3.16
C THR A 14 -4.68 6.41 1.80
N ILE A 15 -5.43 5.95 0.79
CA ILE A 15 -4.90 5.77 -0.57
C ILE A 15 -4.51 7.13 -1.17
N GLY A 16 -5.33 8.16 -1.02
CA GLY A 16 -5.03 9.52 -1.47
C GLY A 16 -3.76 10.09 -0.81
N ALA A 17 -3.65 9.96 0.51
CA ALA A 17 -2.45 10.37 1.26
C ALA A 17 -1.20 9.59 0.80
N THR A 18 -1.35 8.28 0.53
CA THR A 18 -0.25 7.45 0.00
C THR A 18 0.23 7.96 -1.36
N ALA A 19 -0.69 8.31 -2.25
CA ALA A 19 -0.34 8.86 -3.57
C ALA A 19 0.40 10.20 -3.44
N LEU A 20 -0.05 11.09 -2.56
CA LEU A 20 0.62 12.36 -2.29
C LEU A 20 2.03 12.16 -1.73
N ILE A 21 2.20 11.25 -0.75
CA ILE A 21 3.52 10.93 -0.20
C ILE A 21 4.43 10.35 -1.28
N ALA A 22 3.91 9.48 -2.16
CA ALA A 22 4.69 8.91 -3.25
C ALA A 22 5.19 9.98 -4.24
N VAL A 23 4.37 10.97 -4.56
CA VAL A 23 4.78 12.09 -5.41
C VAL A 23 5.81 12.96 -4.68
N SER A 24 5.56 13.29 -3.41
CA SER A 24 6.47 14.13 -2.63
C SER A 24 7.84 13.48 -2.46
N THR A 25 7.91 12.17 -2.19
CA THR A 25 9.20 11.45 -2.07
C THR A 25 10.00 11.48 -3.37
N LYS A 26 9.33 11.42 -4.52
CA LYS A 26 9.99 11.52 -5.83
C LYS A 26 10.64 12.89 -6.04
N GLU A 27 9.91 13.95 -5.72
CA GLU A 27 10.42 15.33 -5.88
C GLU A 27 11.53 15.70 -4.88
N ILE A 28 11.53 15.08 -3.69
CA ILE A 28 12.56 15.31 -2.68
C ILE A 28 13.84 14.57 -3.04
N VAL A 29 13.75 13.27 -3.37
CA VAL A 29 14.92 12.41 -3.57
C VAL A 29 15.51 12.55 -4.96
N ARG A 30 14.69 12.78 -5.99
CA ARG A 30 15.09 12.99 -7.40
C ARG A 30 16.00 11.92 -7.97
N LEU A 31 15.83 10.66 -7.57
CA LEU A 31 16.62 9.55 -8.07
C LEU A 31 16.23 9.23 -9.51
N GLN A 32 17.23 9.20 -10.40
CA GLN A 32 17.03 8.83 -11.80
C GLN A 32 16.60 7.36 -11.91
N ARG A 33 15.77 7.05 -12.90
CA ARG A 33 15.35 5.68 -13.19
C ARG A 33 16.48 4.87 -13.83
N PRO A 34 16.42 3.52 -13.75
CA PRO A 34 17.33 2.67 -14.51
C PRO A 34 17.26 3.00 -16.00
N SER A 35 18.44 3.07 -16.65
CA SER A 35 18.55 3.46 -18.07
C SER A 35 18.21 2.33 -19.06
N GLN A 36 18.10 1.10 -18.58
CA GLN A 36 17.90 -0.11 -19.41
C GLN A 36 16.53 -0.78 -19.14
N GLY A 37 15.49 0.01 -18.93
CA GLY A 37 14.14 -0.51 -18.71
C GLY A 37 13.49 -1.04 -19.99
N ILE A 38 12.62 -2.06 -19.87
CA ILE A 38 11.78 -2.58 -20.96
C ILE A 38 10.79 -1.51 -21.42
N ILE A 39 10.34 -0.68 -20.48
CA ILE A 39 9.47 0.46 -20.73
C ILE A 39 10.09 1.74 -20.18
N THR A 40 9.77 2.87 -20.81
CA THR A 40 10.18 4.20 -20.34
C THR A 40 9.06 4.83 -19.54
N GLU A 41 9.35 5.21 -18.29
CA GLU A 41 8.47 6.04 -17.47
C GLU A 41 9.14 7.40 -17.20
N ILE A 42 8.36 8.47 -17.23
CA ILE A 42 8.83 9.83 -16.99
C ILE A 42 8.93 10.10 -15.48
N GLY A 43 9.88 10.95 -15.07
CA GLY A 43 10.07 11.40 -13.69
C GLY A 43 10.97 10.48 -12.87
N TYR A 44 11.04 10.74 -11.57
CA TYR A 44 11.97 10.09 -10.64
C TYR A 44 11.52 8.69 -10.20
N SER A 45 12.48 7.84 -9.78
CA SER A 45 12.21 6.44 -9.43
C SER A 45 11.82 6.24 -7.96
N PHE A 46 12.49 6.92 -7.04
CA PHE A 46 12.34 6.69 -5.58
C PHE A 46 11.15 7.49 -4.98
N ALA A 47 10.33 6.91 -4.11
CA ALA A 47 10.12 5.50 -3.92
C ALA A 47 9.08 4.98 -4.92
N SER A 48 8.96 3.64 -5.08
CA SER A 48 7.98 3.06 -6.00
C SER A 48 6.55 3.30 -5.51
N ALA A 49 5.81 4.16 -6.21
CA ALA A 49 4.41 4.45 -5.89
C ALA A 49 3.51 3.21 -6.01
N HIS A 50 3.75 2.36 -7.03
CA HIS A 50 3.00 1.11 -7.21
C HIS A 50 3.20 0.15 -6.03
N ALA A 51 4.44 -0.02 -5.56
CA ALA A 51 4.73 -0.85 -4.40
C ALA A 51 4.08 -0.27 -3.13
N MET A 52 4.17 1.04 -2.93
CA MET A 52 3.61 1.75 -1.78
C MET A 52 2.08 1.63 -1.74
N ILE A 53 1.40 1.90 -2.86
CA ILE A 53 -0.06 1.80 -2.96
C ILE A 53 -0.51 0.34 -2.82
N ALA A 54 0.19 -0.61 -3.44
CA ALA A 54 -0.17 -2.03 -3.34
C ALA A 54 -0.14 -2.53 -1.89
N ILE A 55 0.94 -2.27 -1.15
CA ILE A 55 1.04 -2.73 0.24
C ILE A 55 -0.01 -2.06 1.14
N VAL A 56 -0.28 -0.76 0.96
CA VAL A 56 -1.34 -0.05 1.71
C VAL A 56 -2.70 -0.64 1.39
N PHE A 57 -3.03 -0.78 0.11
CA PHE A 57 -4.32 -1.30 -0.36
C PHE A 57 -4.61 -2.70 0.20
N PHE A 58 -3.67 -3.64 0.01
CA PHE A 58 -3.87 -5.00 0.47
C PHE A 58 -3.83 -5.13 2.00
N THR A 59 -3.05 -4.32 2.71
CA THR A 59 -3.07 -4.28 4.18
C THR A 59 -4.43 -3.81 4.70
N LEU A 60 -5.02 -2.77 4.12
CA LEU A 60 -6.36 -2.30 4.49
C LEU A 60 -7.44 -3.34 4.15
N ILE A 61 -7.32 -4.07 3.04
CA ILE A 61 -8.20 -5.19 2.71
C ILE A 61 -8.07 -6.30 3.75
N LEU A 62 -6.87 -6.75 4.07
CA LEU A 62 -6.63 -7.78 5.08
C LEU A 62 -7.21 -7.38 6.45
N TYR A 63 -7.02 -6.12 6.84
CA TYR A 63 -7.61 -5.58 8.07
C TYR A 63 -9.14 -5.60 8.03
N SER A 64 -9.75 -5.18 6.91
CA SER A 64 -11.21 -5.13 6.73
C SER A 64 -11.86 -6.52 6.82
N TYR A 65 -11.19 -7.52 6.28
CA TYR A 65 -11.72 -8.88 6.19
C TYR A 65 -11.20 -9.83 7.27
N LYS A 66 -10.40 -9.34 8.25
CA LYS A 66 -9.78 -10.18 9.30
C LYS A 66 -10.74 -11.11 10.05
N ASN A 67 -12.01 -10.70 10.23
CA ASN A 67 -13.05 -11.43 10.93
C ASN A 67 -14.20 -11.93 10.02
N HIS A 68 -14.05 -11.79 8.70
CA HIS A 68 -15.11 -12.15 7.75
C HIS A 68 -15.22 -13.65 7.54
N PHE A 69 -14.08 -14.34 7.48
CA PHE A 69 -14.03 -15.76 7.17
C PHE A 69 -14.10 -16.62 8.43
N LYS A 70 -15.10 -17.50 8.52
CA LYS A 70 -15.24 -18.46 9.62
C LYS A 70 -14.20 -19.58 9.53
N SER A 71 -13.85 -20.02 8.31
CA SER A 71 -12.85 -21.07 8.08
C SER A 71 -11.43 -20.47 8.13
N ALA A 72 -10.57 -21.05 8.96
CA ALA A 72 -9.17 -20.67 9.05
C ALA A 72 -8.41 -20.90 7.73
N TRP A 73 -8.74 -21.98 7.01
CA TRP A 73 -8.16 -22.29 5.70
C TRP A 73 -8.45 -21.20 4.68
N ILE A 74 -9.73 -20.81 4.52
CA ILE A 74 -10.15 -19.77 3.57
C ILE A 74 -9.44 -18.44 3.90
N ARG A 75 -9.36 -18.10 5.18
CA ARG A 75 -8.65 -16.89 5.64
C ARG A 75 -7.16 -16.95 5.27
N THR A 76 -6.50 -18.08 5.48
CA THR A 76 -5.09 -18.26 5.13
C THR A 76 -4.86 -18.13 3.63
N CYS A 77 -5.69 -18.77 2.81
CA CYS A 77 -5.63 -18.67 1.36
C CYS A 77 -5.83 -17.21 0.89
N PHE A 78 -6.82 -16.51 1.45
CA PHE A 78 -7.06 -15.09 1.14
C PHE A 78 -5.86 -14.21 1.49
N ASN A 79 -5.28 -14.40 2.67
CA ASN A 79 -4.09 -13.67 3.09
C ASN A 79 -2.89 -13.96 2.16
N ALA A 80 -2.68 -15.22 1.81
CA ALA A 80 -1.60 -15.62 0.90
C ALA A 80 -1.77 -15.00 -0.48
N ILE A 81 -2.98 -14.96 -1.03
CA ILE A 81 -3.28 -14.30 -2.31
C ILE A 81 -2.95 -12.80 -2.22
N CYS A 82 -3.41 -12.10 -1.18
CA CYS A 82 -3.13 -10.67 -1.02
C CYS A 82 -1.63 -10.39 -0.94
N VAL A 83 -0.88 -11.15 -0.15
CA VAL A 83 0.58 -11.01 -0.04
C VAL A 83 1.27 -11.31 -1.36
N SER A 84 0.85 -12.37 -2.07
CA SER A 84 1.41 -12.71 -3.38
C SER A 84 1.20 -11.60 -4.40
N LEU A 85 0.03 -10.97 -4.42
CA LEU A 85 -0.26 -9.84 -5.32
C LEU A 85 0.63 -8.65 -5.03
N VAL A 86 0.88 -8.31 -3.76
CA VAL A 86 1.82 -7.25 -3.37
C VAL A 86 3.22 -7.54 -3.92
N LEU A 87 3.71 -8.77 -3.72
CA LEU A 87 5.04 -9.16 -4.20
C LEU A 87 5.11 -9.14 -5.72
N ILE A 88 4.11 -9.66 -6.43
CA ILE A 88 4.05 -9.65 -7.89
C ILE A 88 4.07 -8.22 -8.43
N ILE A 89 3.29 -7.31 -7.84
CA ILE A 89 3.28 -5.90 -8.24
C ILE A 89 4.67 -5.28 -8.01
N GLY A 90 5.29 -5.49 -6.87
CA GLY A 90 6.64 -4.97 -6.59
C GLY A 90 7.69 -5.54 -7.55
N CYS A 91 7.73 -6.86 -7.72
CA CYS A 91 8.67 -7.53 -8.63
C CYS A 91 8.47 -7.09 -10.08
N SER A 92 7.22 -6.86 -10.51
CA SER A 92 6.95 -6.37 -11.87
C SER A 92 7.63 -5.03 -12.15
N ARG A 93 7.75 -4.14 -11.15
CA ARG A 93 8.42 -2.84 -11.32
C ARG A 93 9.91 -2.98 -11.56
N ILE A 94 10.54 -3.96 -10.88
CA ILE A 94 11.96 -4.30 -11.08
C ILE A 94 12.15 -4.97 -12.44
N TYR A 95 11.29 -5.94 -12.77
CA TYR A 95 11.37 -6.67 -14.04
C TYR A 95 11.23 -5.74 -15.26
N LEU A 96 10.30 -4.79 -15.20
CA LEU A 96 10.12 -3.79 -16.26
C LEU A 96 11.27 -2.77 -16.33
N GLY A 97 12.21 -2.78 -15.37
CA GLY A 97 13.34 -1.89 -15.32
C GLY A 97 12.99 -0.42 -15.05
N VAL A 98 11.83 -0.15 -14.47
CA VAL A 98 11.38 1.21 -14.15
C VAL A 98 11.76 1.66 -12.73
N HIS A 99 12.10 0.71 -11.86
CA HIS A 99 12.50 0.94 -10.47
C HIS A 99 13.65 0.03 -10.06
N TYR A 100 14.52 0.54 -9.21
CA TYR A 100 15.49 -0.28 -8.48
C TYR A 100 14.79 -1.11 -7.40
N ALA A 101 15.42 -2.23 -7.00
CA ALA A 101 14.90 -3.05 -5.90
C ALA A 101 14.76 -2.24 -4.59
N THR A 102 15.67 -1.31 -4.35
CA THR A 102 15.63 -0.38 -3.21
C THR A 102 14.41 0.53 -3.21
N ASP A 103 13.93 0.97 -4.40
CA ASP A 103 12.75 1.82 -4.53
C ASP A 103 11.48 1.05 -4.14
N VAL A 104 11.43 -0.23 -4.52
CA VAL A 104 10.32 -1.12 -4.21
C VAL A 104 10.30 -1.45 -2.72
N LEU A 105 11.45 -1.79 -2.13
CA LEU A 105 11.56 -2.06 -0.69
C LEU A 105 11.21 -0.82 0.13
N ALA A 106 11.72 0.35 -0.23
CA ALA A 106 11.35 1.61 0.41
C ALA A 106 9.84 1.88 0.30
N GLY A 107 9.25 1.63 -0.88
CA GLY A 107 7.81 1.75 -1.09
C GLY A 107 7.01 0.84 -0.16
N PHE A 108 7.41 -0.42 0.02
CA PHE A 108 6.78 -1.34 0.96
C PHE A 108 6.91 -0.86 2.40
N LEU A 109 8.09 -0.43 2.84
CA LEU A 109 8.31 0.04 4.21
C LEU A 109 7.48 1.28 4.53
N ILE A 110 7.50 2.28 3.67
CA ILE A 110 6.70 3.50 3.83
C ILE A 110 5.22 3.15 3.83
N GLY A 111 4.77 2.29 2.91
CA GLY A 111 3.38 1.87 2.83
C GLY A 111 2.90 1.12 4.08
N ILE A 112 3.74 0.24 4.67
CA ILE A 112 3.43 -0.43 5.95
C ILE A 112 3.23 0.59 7.07
N ILE A 113 4.10 1.59 7.16
CA ILE A 113 3.98 2.67 8.17
C ILE A 113 2.66 3.42 7.98
N ILE A 114 2.34 3.84 6.75
CA ILE A 114 1.10 4.56 6.44
C ILE A 114 -0.13 3.72 6.80
N ALA A 115 -0.17 2.46 6.38
CA ALA A 115 -1.29 1.56 6.67
C ALA A 115 -1.46 1.35 8.17
N SER A 116 -0.36 1.15 8.91
CA SER A 116 -0.38 0.96 10.37
C SER A 116 -0.93 2.20 11.08
N ILE A 117 -0.45 3.38 10.73
CA ILE A 117 -0.96 4.66 11.31
C ILE A 117 -2.45 4.81 11.01
N SER A 118 -2.88 4.56 9.77
CA SER A 118 -4.28 4.67 9.37
C SER A 118 -5.18 3.72 10.18
N ILE A 119 -4.76 2.46 10.37
CA ILE A 119 -5.52 1.48 11.15
C ILE A 119 -5.61 1.92 12.62
N LEU A 120 -4.52 2.38 13.22
CA LEU A 120 -4.51 2.85 14.61
C LEU A 120 -5.42 4.07 14.82
N MET A 121 -5.40 5.02 13.89
CA MET A 121 -6.29 6.19 13.93
C MET A 121 -7.76 5.78 13.81
N TYR A 122 -8.07 4.83 12.93
CA TYR A 122 -9.42 4.32 12.77
C TYR A 122 -9.92 3.60 14.02
N GLU A 123 -9.12 2.74 14.63
CA GLU A 123 -9.48 2.04 15.87
C GLU A 123 -9.68 3.01 17.03
N LYS A 124 -8.85 4.06 17.13
CA LYS A 124 -9.02 5.12 18.13
C LYS A 124 -10.33 5.88 17.91
N HIS A 125 -10.63 6.24 16.67
CA HIS A 125 -11.88 6.93 16.32
C HIS A 125 -13.11 6.10 16.68
N LEU A 126 -13.12 4.80 16.38
CA LEU A 126 -14.20 3.89 16.73
C LEU A 126 -14.39 3.76 18.25
N ARG A 127 -13.31 3.72 19.03
CA ARG A 127 -13.40 3.67 20.50
C ARG A 127 -14.06 4.93 21.07
N ASN A 128 -13.70 6.09 20.54
CA ASN A 128 -14.27 7.36 21.01
C ASN A 128 -15.75 7.53 20.64
N MET A 129 -16.28 6.80 19.66
CA MET A 129 -17.70 6.83 19.30
C MET A 129 -18.57 5.88 20.16
N ILE A 130 -17.95 5.00 20.95
CA ILE A 130 -18.65 4.00 21.78
C ILE A 130 -18.71 4.45 23.25
N GLN A 131 -17.87 5.42 23.63
CA GLN A 131 -17.91 6.09 24.94
C GLN A 131 -18.90 7.26 24.94
#